data_1ef65ddf5acfbcde4cc5b6b7665c21db
#
_entry.id   1ef65ddf5acfbcde4cc5b6b7665c21db
#
_cell.length_a   1.000
_cell.length_b   1.000
_cell.length_c   1.000
_cell.angle_alpha   90.00
_cell.angle_beta   90.00
_cell.angle_gamma   90.00
#
_symmetry.space_group_name_H-M   'P 1'
#
loop_
_entity.id
_entity.type
_entity.pdbx_description
1 polymer ?
#
loop_
_entity_poly.entity_id
_entity_poly.type
_entity_poly.pdbx_seq_one_letter_code
_entity_poly.pdbx_strand_id
1 'polypeptide(L)'
;MPKNFRAQKRVFLPCGAKNALPAAPDVVYLYTMKLSELFKTRTVFSAEVFPPKKTGTMENVIRALRTIAGLNPDFVSITCGAGGSGGSTTSDVCSVAKDAFDLETMAHFTCVNMTKDKCREELDVLSRKGIHHILALRGDITSESKFYDFYHADELTAFIRAERPEFELSGACYPEGHAQAPSLDKDIDNLKKKIDAGVGHLISQLFFDNDMFFNFLDKARGKGIAVPVEAGIMPVLNAAQIKRMVSMCGASVPHALARLISLYGDNNEDMEKAGIDYACAQIEGLLAGGVDGIHLYSMNRGDVAATVYGRVRK
;
A
#
# COMPACT_ATOMS: atom_id res chain seq x y z
N MET A 1 -3.55 31.11 9.44
CA MET A 1 -2.65 30.53 10.48
C MET A 1 -3.07 29.08 10.70
N PRO A 2 -2.33 28.09 10.24
CA PRO A 2 -2.66 26.69 10.53
C PRO A 2 -2.10 26.31 11.88
N LYS A 3 -2.98 25.80 12.76
CA LYS A 3 -2.57 25.28 14.08
C LYS A 3 -1.86 23.96 13.90
N ASN A 4 -0.59 23.92 14.29
CA ASN A 4 0.24 22.75 14.44
C ASN A 4 -0.40 21.73 15.40
N PHE A 5 -0.88 20.62 14.87
CA PHE A 5 -1.22 19.41 15.63
C PHE A 5 -0.02 18.43 15.62
N ARG A 6 1.11 18.89 16.16
CA ARG A 6 2.24 18.03 16.49
C ARG A 6 2.72 18.41 17.88
N ALA A 7 2.15 17.81 18.93
CA ALA A 7 2.79 17.63 20.21
C ALA A 7 1.92 16.78 21.14
N GLN A 8 2.09 15.47 21.13
CA GLN A 8 1.91 14.73 22.37
C GLN A 8 3.21 13.99 22.67
N LYS A 9 3.95 14.57 23.62
CA LYS A 9 5.22 14.08 24.14
C LYS A 9 5.03 12.71 24.79
N ARG A 10 5.91 11.78 24.45
CA ARG A 10 6.11 10.54 25.20
C ARG A 10 6.46 10.89 26.64
N VAL A 11 5.62 10.49 27.60
CA VAL A 11 5.96 10.55 29.02
C VAL A 11 6.67 9.26 29.36
N PHE A 12 7.98 9.35 29.62
CA PHE A 12 8.74 8.27 30.25
C PHE A 12 8.40 8.24 31.75
N LEU A 13 7.87 7.11 32.23
CA LEU A 13 7.76 6.85 33.67
C LEU A 13 9.05 6.14 34.16
N PRO A 14 9.59 6.50 35.30
CA PRO A 14 10.83 5.94 35.83
C PRO A 14 10.61 4.52 36.39
N CYS A 15 11.60 3.68 36.14
CA CYS A 15 11.71 2.32 36.67
C CYS A 15 11.97 2.36 38.17
N GLY A 16 11.14 1.68 38.96
CA GLY A 16 11.47 1.31 40.36
C GLY A 16 10.29 1.22 41.31
N ALA A 17 9.68 0.02 41.42
CA ALA A 17 9.16 -0.51 42.71
C ALA A 17 8.89 -2.03 42.62
N LYS A 18 9.38 -2.77 43.56
CA LYS A 18 9.26 -4.24 43.68
C LYS A 18 7.91 -4.61 44.30
N ASN A 19 7.41 -5.79 43.86
CA ASN A 19 6.39 -6.67 44.46
C ASN A 19 4.94 -6.24 44.37
N ALA A 20 4.27 -6.82 43.39
CA ALA A 20 2.99 -7.56 43.38
C ALA A 20 2.62 -7.84 41.92
N LEU A 21 2.26 -9.06 41.57
CA LEU A 21 1.68 -9.38 40.26
C LEU A 21 0.32 -8.65 40.18
N PRO A 22 0.16 -7.61 39.36
CA PRO A 22 -1.15 -7.08 39.08
C PRO A 22 -1.79 -7.93 37.98
N ALA A 23 -3.12 -8.06 38.06
CA ALA A 23 -3.96 -8.48 36.96
C ALA A 23 -3.48 -7.82 35.65
N ALA A 24 -3.62 -8.56 34.53
CA ALA A 24 -3.18 -8.11 33.22
C ALA A 24 -3.52 -6.61 33.03
N PRO A 25 -2.58 -5.76 32.70
CA PRO A 25 -2.88 -4.34 32.51
C PRO A 25 -3.87 -4.22 31.36
N ASP A 26 -4.94 -3.45 31.58
CA ASP A 26 -5.76 -2.95 30.51
C ASP A 26 -4.84 -2.48 29.39
N VAL A 27 -4.91 -3.14 28.22
CA VAL A 27 -4.14 -2.79 27.06
C VAL A 27 -4.59 -1.38 26.69
N VAL A 28 -3.81 -0.38 27.07
CA VAL A 28 -3.99 0.99 26.60
C VAL A 28 -3.73 0.92 25.09
N TYR A 29 -4.79 0.76 24.31
CA TYR A 29 -4.75 0.99 22.87
C TYR A 29 -4.33 2.45 22.68
N LEU A 30 -3.03 2.68 22.52
CA LEU A 30 -2.54 3.93 21.96
C LEU A 30 -3.26 4.11 20.63
N TYR A 31 -4.12 5.10 20.56
CA TYR A 31 -4.87 5.45 19.36
C TYR A 31 -3.90 5.59 18.19
N THR A 32 -3.75 4.53 17.41
CA THR A 32 -3.18 4.62 16.07
C THR A 32 -4.16 5.46 15.25
N MET A 33 -3.64 6.44 14.55
CA MET A 33 -4.46 7.30 13.69
C MET A 33 -5.15 6.42 12.66
N LYS A 34 -6.48 6.43 12.63
CA LYS A 34 -7.23 5.67 11.63
C LYS A 34 -6.97 6.27 10.26
N LEU A 35 -6.45 5.47 9.33
CA LEU A 35 -6.24 5.92 7.94
C LEU A 35 -7.54 6.42 7.33
N SER A 36 -8.66 5.77 7.63
CA SER A 36 -9.99 6.18 7.17
C SER A 36 -10.38 7.61 7.57
N GLU A 37 -9.84 8.15 8.68
CA GLU A 37 -10.09 9.53 9.09
C GLU A 37 -9.23 10.55 8.32
N LEU A 38 -8.05 10.15 7.81
CA LEU A 38 -7.20 11.03 7.02
C LEU A 38 -7.88 11.48 5.72
N PHE A 39 -8.51 10.53 5.03
CA PHE A 39 -9.19 10.78 3.76
C PHE A 39 -10.37 11.75 3.88
N LYS A 40 -10.91 11.94 5.09
CA LYS A 40 -11.97 12.94 5.33
C LYS A 40 -11.48 14.38 5.39
N THR A 41 -10.17 14.57 5.57
CA THR A 41 -9.58 15.88 5.87
C THR A 41 -8.62 16.39 4.82
N ARG A 42 -8.06 15.50 4.00
CA ARG A 42 -7.05 15.85 2.99
C ARG A 42 -6.87 14.73 1.97
N THR A 43 -6.27 15.06 0.84
CA THR A 43 -5.71 14.07 -0.09
C THR A 43 -4.53 13.37 0.59
N VAL A 44 -4.55 12.03 0.63
CA VAL A 44 -3.54 11.20 1.28
C VAL A 44 -2.39 10.92 0.32
N PHE A 45 -1.15 10.90 0.84
CA PHE A 45 0.04 10.54 0.09
C PHE A 45 0.78 9.41 0.79
N SER A 46 0.90 8.29 0.13
CA SER A 46 1.55 7.10 0.65
C SER A 46 2.58 6.54 -0.33
N ALA A 47 3.46 5.67 0.15
CA ALA A 47 4.47 5.03 -0.69
C ALA A 47 4.62 3.55 -0.35
N GLU A 48 4.92 2.74 -1.37
CA GLU A 48 5.20 1.33 -1.20
C GLU A 48 6.69 1.07 -0.98
N VAL A 49 6.99 0.16 -0.04
CA VAL A 49 8.35 -0.30 0.27
C VAL A 49 8.38 -1.82 0.22
N PHE A 50 9.40 -2.35 -0.44
CA PHE A 50 9.64 -3.78 -0.56
C PHE A 50 10.63 -4.24 0.52
N PRO A 51 10.35 -5.34 1.24
CA PRO A 51 11.36 -6.03 2.02
C PRO A 51 12.56 -6.45 1.16
N PRO A 52 13.73 -6.72 1.76
CA PRO A 52 14.90 -7.14 1.00
C PRO A 52 14.59 -8.45 0.25
N LYS A 53 14.93 -8.46 -1.05
CA LYS A 53 14.90 -9.69 -1.85
C LYS A 53 16.01 -10.65 -1.38
N LYS A 54 16.00 -11.91 -1.82
CA LYS A 54 17.01 -12.93 -1.45
C LYS A 54 18.47 -12.45 -1.64
N THR A 55 18.72 -11.56 -2.59
CA THR A 55 20.05 -10.96 -2.87
C THR A 55 20.18 -9.52 -2.37
N GLY A 56 19.14 -8.96 -1.75
CA GLY A 56 19.13 -7.61 -1.22
C GLY A 56 19.49 -7.56 0.26
N THR A 57 19.84 -6.37 0.73
CA THR A 57 20.17 -6.13 2.14
C THR A 57 19.12 -5.25 2.81
N MET A 58 18.96 -5.41 4.12
CA MET A 58 18.11 -4.52 4.93
C MET A 58 18.61 -3.06 4.86
N GLU A 59 19.91 -2.86 4.64
CA GLU A 59 20.49 -1.52 4.52
C GLU A 59 19.88 -0.72 3.36
N ASN A 60 19.62 -1.36 2.21
CA ASN A 60 18.97 -0.70 1.07
C ASN A 60 17.52 -0.29 1.41
N VAL A 61 16.80 -1.12 2.16
CA VAL A 61 15.45 -0.81 2.63
C VAL A 61 15.47 0.36 3.63
N ILE A 62 16.41 0.32 4.58
CA ILE A 62 16.60 1.41 5.57
C ILE A 62 16.93 2.73 4.86
N ARG A 63 17.76 2.70 3.82
CA ARG A 63 18.09 3.90 3.03
C ARG A 63 16.85 4.48 2.33
N ALA A 64 16.04 3.62 1.71
CA ALA A 64 14.79 4.04 1.09
C ALA A 64 13.82 4.62 2.13
N LEU A 65 13.62 3.92 3.26
CA LEU A 65 12.75 4.39 4.36
C LEU A 65 13.21 5.74 4.91
N ARG A 66 14.51 5.95 5.10
CA ARG A 66 15.05 7.24 5.58
C ARG A 66 14.71 8.38 4.64
N THR A 67 14.87 8.16 3.33
CA THR A 67 14.53 9.19 2.33
C THR A 67 13.03 9.45 2.30
N ILE A 68 12.22 8.38 2.27
CA ILE A 68 10.75 8.47 2.25
C ILE A 68 10.23 9.16 3.52
N ALA A 69 10.77 8.84 4.70
CA ALA A 69 10.39 9.49 5.96
C ALA A 69 10.61 11.01 5.93
N GLY A 70 11.71 11.45 5.29
CA GLY A 70 11.97 12.88 5.09
C GLY A 70 10.92 13.61 4.24
N LEU A 71 10.10 12.87 3.47
CA LEU A 71 9.01 13.41 2.65
C LEU A 71 7.69 13.53 3.45
N ASN A 72 7.64 13.03 4.67
CA ASN A 72 6.45 12.98 5.53
C ASN A 72 5.21 12.40 4.80
N PRO A 73 5.26 11.17 4.28
CA PRO A 73 4.07 10.51 3.77
C PRO A 73 3.06 10.30 4.90
N ASP A 74 1.80 10.11 4.56
CA ASP A 74 0.77 9.82 5.54
C ASP A 74 0.92 8.40 6.10
N PHE A 75 1.36 7.45 5.27
CA PHE A 75 1.78 6.12 5.67
C PHE A 75 2.71 5.48 4.61
N VAL A 76 3.31 4.36 4.95
CA VAL A 76 4.01 3.48 4.01
C VAL A 76 3.39 2.09 4.03
N SER A 77 3.18 1.48 2.86
CA SER A 77 2.80 0.08 2.75
C SER A 77 4.05 -0.79 2.57
N ILE A 78 4.09 -1.93 3.24
CA ILE A 78 5.22 -2.87 3.18
C ILE A 78 4.75 -4.15 2.52
N THR A 79 5.34 -4.49 1.36
CA THR A 79 4.91 -5.65 0.60
C THR A 79 5.24 -6.97 1.30
N CYS A 80 4.45 -8.01 0.98
CA CYS A 80 4.77 -9.38 1.32
C CYS A 80 5.66 -9.99 0.22
N GLY A 81 6.61 -10.86 0.58
CA GLY A 81 7.43 -11.57 -0.40
C GLY A 81 6.59 -12.42 -1.35
N ALA A 82 7.04 -12.59 -2.60
CA ALA A 82 6.36 -13.40 -3.59
C ALA A 82 6.06 -14.81 -3.04
N GLY A 83 4.82 -15.31 -3.26
CA GLY A 83 4.36 -16.60 -2.75
C GLY A 83 4.04 -16.63 -1.25
N GLY A 84 3.84 -15.48 -0.59
CA GLY A 84 3.44 -15.41 0.82
C GLY A 84 4.52 -15.87 1.83
N SER A 85 5.78 -15.93 1.40
CA SER A 85 6.90 -16.43 2.21
C SER A 85 7.54 -15.41 3.15
N GLY A 86 6.97 -14.20 3.27
CA GLY A 86 7.64 -13.05 3.88
C GLY A 86 6.94 -12.43 5.08
N GLY A 87 5.98 -13.09 5.75
CA GLY A 87 5.21 -12.48 6.84
C GLY A 87 6.09 -11.90 7.96
N SER A 88 7.10 -12.63 8.42
CA SER A 88 8.06 -12.14 9.42
C SER A 88 8.88 -10.96 8.89
N THR A 89 9.38 -11.04 7.65
CA THR A 89 10.16 -9.96 7.06
C THR A 89 9.33 -8.69 6.83
N THR A 90 8.06 -8.82 6.43
CA THR A 90 7.13 -7.69 6.28
C THR A 90 6.92 -7.01 7.63
N SER A 91 6.59 -7.75 8.67
CA SER A 91 6.37 -7.22 10.02
C SER A 91 7.64 -6.58 10.61
N ASP A 92 8.84 -7.11 10.31
CA ASP A 92 10.10 -6.54 10.74
C ASP A 92 10.37 -5.19 10.07
N VAL A 93 10.16 -5.09 8.75
CA VAL A 93 10.30 -3.81 8.02
C VAL A 93 9.26 -2.79 8.50
N CYS A 94 8.01 -3.21 8.76
CA CYS A 94 7.01 -2.34 9.38
C CYS A 94 7.49 -1.79 10.75
N SER A 95 8.06 -2.66 11.61
CA SER A 95 8.61 -2.20 12.90
C SER A 95 9.74 -1.19 12.71
N VAL A 96 10.68 -1.45 11.79
CA VAL A 96 11.77 -0.52 11.49
C VAL A 96 11.22 0.82 10.99
N ALA A 97 10.25 0.81 10.07
CA ALA A 97 9.64 2.03 9.55
C ALA A 97 8.94 2.83 10.66
N LYS A 98 8.22 2.16 11.54
CA LYS A 98 7.50 2.76 12.65
C LYS A 98 8.46 3.26 13.75
N ASP A 99 9.34 2.39 14.24
CA ASP A 99 10.11 2.66 15.46
C ASP A 99 11.33 3.55 15.22
N ALA A 100 11.98 3.42 14.04
CA ALA A 100 13.17 4.17 13.70
C ALA A 100 12.88 5.46 12.91
N PHE A 101 11.75 5.51 12.18
CA PHE A 101 11.44 6.63 11.27
C PHE A 101 10.11 7.33 11.58
N ASP A 102 9.37 6.89 12.61
CA ASP A 102 8.07 7.46 13.03
C ASP A 102 7.04 7.48 11.87
N LEU A 103 7.06 6.44 11.03
CA LEU A 103 6.14 6.27 9.91
C LEU A 103 4.94 5.42 10.34
N GLU A 104 3.73 5.83 9.96
CA GLU A 104 2.58 4.92 9.99
C GLU A 104 2.76 3.83 8.94
N THR A 105 2.39 2.58 9.27
CA THR A 105 2.70 1.42 8.43
C THR A 105 1.49 0.57 8.13
N MET A 106 1.38 0.11 6.89
CA MET A 106 0.39 -0.85 6.43
C MET A 106 1.09 -2.14 5.97
N ALA A 107 0.80 -3.27 6.61
CA ALA A 107 1.37 -4.55 6.23
C ALA A 107 0.55 -5.21 5.11
N HIS A 108 1.20 -5.64 4.01
CA HIS A 108 0.55 -6.54 3.06
C HIS A 108 0.38 -7.91 3.68
N PHE A 109 -0.80 -8.49 3.51
CA PHE A 109 -1.19 -9.76 4.09
C PHE A 109 -1.93 -10.61 3.04
N THR A 110 -1.46 -11.84 2.79
CA THR A 110 -1.90 -12.60 1.62
C THR A 110 -2.57 -13.92 1.97
N CYS A 111 -3.53 -14.36 1.13
CA CYS A 111 -4.19 -15.68 1.22
C CYS A 111 -3.25 -16.84 0.90
N VAL A 112 -2.30 -16.62 -0.03
CA VAL A 112 -1.38 -17.66 -0.50
C VAL A 112 -0.55 -18.21 0.67
N ASN A 113 -0.50 -19.53 0.79
CA ASN A 113 0.19 -20.27 1.86
C ASN A 113 -0.28 -19.92 3.28
N MET A 114 -1.55 -19.49 3.42
CA MET A 114 -2.15 -19.06 4.68
C MET A 114 -3.22 -20.04 5.17
N THR A 115 -3.05 -20.55 6.40
CA THR A 115 -4.10 -21.24 7.16
C THR A 115 -4.70 -20.28 8.18
N LYS A 116 -5.88 -20.62 8.73
CA LYS A 116 -6.50 -19.82 9.80
C LYS A 116 -5.61 -19.70 11.03
N ASP A 117 -4.92 -20.78 11.42
CA ASP A 117 -4.05 -20.74 12.59
C ASP A 117 -2.82 -19.86 12.33
N LYS A 118 -2.18 -20.02 11.18
CA LYS A 118 -1.07 -19.15 10.77
C LYS A 118 -1.52 -17.67 10.67
N CYS A 119 -2.73 -17.43 10.18
CA CYS A 119 -3.29 -16.08 10.14
C CYS A 119 -3.39 -15.49 11.55
N ARG A 120 -3.92 -16.21 12.54
CA ARG A 120 -3.97 -15.76 13.94
C ARG A 120 -2.58 -15.45 14.49
N GLU A 121 -1.61 -16.34 14.28
CA GLU A 121 -0.22 -16.15 14.72
C GLU A 121 0.42 -14.88 14.13
N GLU A 122 0.25 -14.65 12.81
CA GLU A 122 0.79 -13.47 12.13
C GLU A 122 0.07 -12.19 12.59
N LEU A 123 -1.25 -12.21 12.78
CA LEU A 123 -2.01 -11.09 13.35
C LEU A 123 -1.55 -10.74 14.77
N ASP A 124 -1.26 -11.76 15.61
CA ASP A 124 -0.70 -11.56 16.94
C ASP A 124 0.69 -10.92 16.89
N VAL A 125 1.53 -11.28 15.91
CA VAL A 125 2.83 -10.64 15.70
C VAL A 125 2.65 -9.18 15.33
N LEU A 126 1.77 -8.85 14.38
CA LEU A 126 1.50 -7.48 13.96
C LEU A 126 0.97 -6.63 15.12
N SER A 127 0.01 -7.16 15.88
CA SER A 127 -0.58 -6.48 17.04
C SER A 127 0.47 -6.18 18.11
N ARG A 128 1.33 -7.16 18.49
CA ARG A 128 2.42 -6.95 19.45
C ARG A 128 3.42 -5.88 18.99
N LYS A 129 3.61 -5.72 17.68
CA LYS A 129 4.45 -4.67 17.08
C LYS A 129 3.71 -3.34 16.93
N GLY A 130 2.43 -3.28 17.31
CA GLY A 130 1.58 -2.09 17.18
C GLY A 130 1.33 -1.70 15.73
N ILE A 131 1.24 -2.68 14.82
CA ILE A 131 0.90 -2.51 13.40
C ILE A 131 -0.56 -2.91 13.27
N HIS A 132 -1.42 -1.94 12.93
CA HIS A 132 -2.87 -2.15 12.91
C HIS A 132 -3.53 -1.94 11.54
N HIS A 133 -2.74 -1.57 10.51
CA HIS A 133 -3.23 -1.42 9.15
C HIS A 133 -2.76 -2.58 8.29
N ILE A 134 -3.71 -3.23 7.62
CA ILE A 134 -3.47 -4.40 6.77
C ILE A 134 -4.02 -4.15 5.37
N LEU A 135 -3.20 -4.41 4.36
CA LEU A 135 -3.66 -4.56 2.97
C LEU A 135 -3.91 -6.04 2.70
N ALA A 136 -5.19 -6.43 2.72
CA ALA A 136 -5.60 -7.82 2.51
C ALA A 136 -5.62 -8.14 1.01
N LEU A 137 -4.79 -9.09 0.60
CA LEU A 137 -4.56 -9.47 -0.78
C LEU A 137 -4.74 -10.97 -0.98
N ARG A 138 -5.03 -11.39 -2.21
CA ARG A 138 -4.95 -12.81 -2.54
C ARG A 138 -3.50 -13.30 -2.53
N GLY A 139 -2.58 -12.48 -3.03
CA GLY A 139 -1.20 -12.82 -3.30
C GLY A 139 -1.01 -13.37 -4.72
N ASP A 140 0.25 -13.31 -5.19
CA ASP A 140 0.64 -13.79 -6.50
C ASP A 140 0.69 -15.32 -6.54
N ILE A 141 0.12 -15.92 -7.60
CA ILE A 141 0.13 -17.36 -7.80
C ILE A 141 1.43 -17.74 -8.51
N THR A 142 2.25 -18.53 -7.85
CA THR A 142 3.47 -19.14 -8.37
C THR A 142 3.31 -20.66 -8.41
N SER A 143 4.28 -21.38 -8.98
CA SER A 143 4.30 -22.85 -8.94
C SER A 143 4.36 -23.45 -7.53
N GLU A 144 4.79 -22.66 -6.54
CA GLU A 144 4.91 -23.06 -5.13
C GLU A 144 3.71 -22.61 -4.29
N SER A 145 2.78 -21.85 -4.87
CA SER A 145 1.61 -21.32 -4.17
C SER A 145 0.63 -22.41 -3.83
N LYS A 146 0.14 -22.40 -2.59
CA LYS A 146 -0.96 -23.26 -2.12
C LYS A 146 -2.04 -22.41 -1.49
N PHE A 147 -3.28 -22.79 -1.73
CA PHE A 147 -4.44 -22.25 -1.04
C PHE A 147 -4.92 -23.30 -0.02
N TYR A 148 -5.10 -22.87 1.22
CA TYR A 148 -5.58 -23.72 2.31
C TYR A 148 -6.99 -23.29 2.73
N ASP A 149 -7.08 -22.27 3.59
CA ASP A 149 -8.36 -21.82 4.15
C ASP A 149 -8.92 -20.58 3.43
N PHE A 150 -8.10 -19.90 2.62
CA PHE A 150 -8.49 -18.67 1.91
C PHE A 150 -8.10 -18.75 0.45
N TYR A 151 -9.08 -18.56 -0.44
CA TYR A 151 -8.89 -18.52 -1.90
C TYR A 151 -8.95 -17.11 -2.46
N HIS A 152 -9.69 -16.21 -1.78
CA HIS A 152 -9.91 -14.84 -2.18
C HIS A 152 -9.72 -13.86 -1.01
N ALA A 153 -9.37 -12.61 -1.35
CA ALA A 153 -9.09 -11.59 -0.35
C ALA A 153 -10.31 -11.21 0.51
N ASP A 154 -11.53 -11.35 0.01
CA ASP A 154 -12.76 -11.14 0.77
C ASP A 154 -12.94 -12.16 1.90
N GLU A 155 -12.59 -13.44 1.66
CA GLU A 155 -12.62 -14.50 2.69
C GLU A 155 -11.61 -14.19 3.82
N LEU A 156 -10.38 -13.81 3.43
CA LEU A 156 -9.35 -13.39 4.40
C LEU A 156 -9.79 -12.14 5.18
N THR A 157 -10.35 -11.16 4.50
CA THR A 157 -10.87 -9.92 5.10
C THR A 157 -11.96 -10.22 6.13
N ALA A 158 -12.95 -11.04 5.77
CA ALA A 158 -14.03 -11.45 6.66
C ALA A 158 -13.50 -12.17 7.91
N PHE A 159 -12.52 -13.06 7.73
CA PHE A 159 -11.90 -13.77 8.84
C PHE A 159 -11.15 -12.80 9.77
N ILE A 160 -10.29 -11.92 9.24
CA ILE A 160 -9.57 -10.94 10.06
C ILE A 160 -10.57 -10.03 10.80
N ARG A 161 -11.60 -9.56 10.13
CA ARG A 161 -12.63 -8.70 10.75
C ARG A 161 -13.35 -9.37 11.92
N ALA A 162 -13.61 -10.67 11.81
CA ALA A 162 -14.29 -11.45 12.86
C ALA A 162 -13.36 -11.76 14.06
N GLU A 163 -12.10 -12.09 13.81
CA GLU A 163 -11.16 -12.52 14.86
C GLU A 163 -10.47 -11.32 15.54
N ARG A 164 -10.19 -10.25 14.79
CA ARG A 164 -9.35 -9.12 15.23
C ARG A 164 -9.91 -7.78 14.70
N PRO A 165 -11.06 -7.32 15.26
CA PRO A 165 -11.77 -6.13 14.77
C PRO A 165 -10.98 -4.81 14.92
N GLU A 166 -9.92 -4.81 15.71
CA GLU A 166 -9.02 -3.66 15.89
C GLU A 166 -8.18 -3.31 14.66
N PHE A 167 -8.01 -4.24 13.71
CA PHE A 167 -7.27 -3.95 12.48
C PHE A 167 -8.12 -3.12 11.50
N GLU A 168 -7.53 -2.09 10.92
CA GLU A 168 -8.07 -1.43 9.73
C GLU A 168 -7.65 -2.20 8.48
N LEU A 169 -8.65 -2.52 7.64
CA LEU A 169 -8.44 -3.36 6.46
C LEU A 169 -8.58 -2.53 5.19
N SER A 170 -7.55 -2.63 4.36
CA SER A 170 -7.50 -2.08 3.01
C SER A 170 -7.51 -3.21 1.99
N GLY A 171 -7.89 -2.92 0.76
CA GLY A 171 -7.91 -3.86 -0.34
C GLY A 171 -7.33 -3.27 -1.62
N ALA A 172 -6.93 -4.14 -2.55
CA ALA A 172 -6.54 -3.71 -3.89
C ALA A 172 -7.76 -3.62 -4.82
N CYS A 173 -7.73 -2.63 -5.74
CA CYS A 173 -8.66 -2.51 -6.85
C CYS A 173 -7.90 -2.33 -8.17
N TYR A 174 -8.57 -2.52 -9.29
CA TYR A 174 -7.95 -2.59 -10.61
C TYR A 174 -8.70 -1.66 -11.58
N PRO A 175 -8.17 -0.47 -11.91
CA PRO A 175 -8.83 0.47 -12.80
C PRO A 175 -9.16 -0.08 -14.19
N GLU A 176 -8.33 -1.00 -14.67
CA GLU A 176 -8.51 -1.67 -15.96
C GLU A 176 -9.10 -3.10 -15.84
N GLY A 177 -9.48 -3.50 -14.61
CA GLY A 177 -9.97 -4.82 -14.28
C GLY A 177 -8.86 -5.81 -13.95
N HIS A 178 -9.14 -6.74 -13.04
CA HIS A 178 -8.20 -7.81 -12.70
C HIS A 178 -8.08 -8.79 -13.89
N ALA A 179 -6.84 -9.20 -14.24
CA ALA A 179 -6.55 -10.04 -15.42
C ALA A 179 -7.35 -11.38 -15.46
N GLN A 180 -7.80 -11.89 -14.32
CA GLN A 180 -8.60 -13.11 -14.22
C GLN A 180 -10.12 -12.85 -14.15
N ALA A 181 -10.55 -11.59 -14.10
CA ALA A 181 -11.96 -11.25 -14.15
C ALA A 181 -12.45 -11.23 -15.61
N PRO A 182 -13.65 -11.74 -15.92
CA PRO A 182 -14.16 -11.76 -17.29
C PRO A 182 -14.49 -10.37 -17.82
N SER A 183 -14.67 -9.38 -16.97
CA SER A 183 -14.92 -7.98 -17.32
C SER A 183 -14.66 -7.06 -16.13
N LEU A 184 -14.46 -5.75 -16.38
CA LEU A 184 -14.34 -4.73 -15.34
C LEU A 184 -15.59 -4.71 -14.43
N ASP A 185 -16.80 -4.83 -14.98
CA ASP A 185 -18.02 -4.84 -14.19
C ASP A 185 -18.08 -6.02 -13.22
N LYS A 186 -17.58 -7.20 -13.64
CA LYS A 186 -17.48 -8.37 -12.75
C LYS A 186 -16.40 -8.22 -11.70
N ASP A 187 -15.28 -7.57 -12.05
CA ASP A 187 -14.24 -7.25 -11.08
C ASP A 187 -14.75 -6.28 -10.00
N ILE A 188 -15.52 -5.28 -10.39
CA ILE A 188 -16.17 -4.35 -9.44
C ILE A 188 -17.20 -5.08 -8.56
N ASP A 189 -17.94 -6.08 -9.07
CA ASP A 189 -18.81 -6.93 -8.24
C ASP A 189 -18.00 -7.72 -7.18
N ASN A 190 -16.84 -8.22 -7.55
CA ASN A 190 -15.93 -8.89 -6.61
C ASN A 190 -15.30 -7.89 -5.63
N LEU A 191 -14.99 -6.67 -6.08
CA LEU A 191 -14.54 -5.59 -5.20
C LEU A 191 -15.59 -5.25 -4.15
N LYS A 192 -16.87 -5.19 -4.54
CA LYS A 192 -17.99 -4.95 -3.60
C LYS A 192 -18.03 -6.01 -2.49
N LYS A 193 -17.75 -7.28 -2.77
CA LYS A 193 -17.67 -8.33 -1.74
C LYS A 193 -16.55 -8.05 -0.72
N LYS A 194 -15.39 -7.54 -1.17
CA LYS A 194 -14.30 -7.14 -0.24
C LYS A 194 -14.74 -6.00 0.67
N ILE A 195 -15.46 -5.01 0.12
CA ILE A 195 -16.02 -3.91 0.91
C ILE A 195 -17.02 -4.44 1.95
N ASP A 196 -17.94 -5.30 1.53
CA ASP A 196 -18.95 -5.89 2.40
C ASP A 196 -18.33 -6.79 3.49
N ALA A 197 -17.16 -7.39 3.21
CA ALA A 197 -16.37 -8.14 4.18
C ALA A 197 -15.62 -7.25 5.19
N GLY A 198 -15.55 -5.92 4.97
CA GLY A 198 -14.99 -4.97 5.94
C GLY A 198 -13.77 -4.18 5.48
N VAL A 199 -13.46 -4.16 4.17
CA VAL A 199 -12.45 -3.25 3.60
C VAL A 199 -12.97 -1.82 3.67
N GLY A 200 -12.22 -0.92 4.30
CA GLY A 200 -12.57 0.49 4.49
C GLY A 200 -11.78 1.47 3.62
N HIS A 201 -10.81 0.99 2.83
CA HIS A 201 -9.95 1.80 1.98
C HIS A 201 -9.38 0.94 0.84
N LEU A 202 -9.16 1.53 -0.32
CA LEU A 202 -8.64 0.86 -1.50
C LEU A 202 -7.35 1.52 -2.01
N ILE A 203 -6.41 0.69 -2.47
CA ILE A 203 -5.25 1.11 -3.25
C ILE A 203 -5.38 0.52 -4.64
N SER A 204 -5.29 1.34 -5.70
CA SER A 204 -5.40 0.82 -7.05
C SER A 204 -4.11 0.14 -7.51
N GLN A 205 -4.22 -0.87 -8.36
CA GLN A 205 -3.11 -1.32 -9.20
C GLN A 205 -2.66 -0.15 -10.06
N LEU A 206 -1.37 -0.15 -10.46
CA LEU A 206 -0.83 0.84 -11.38
C LEU A 206 -1.65 0.91 -12.68
N PHE A 207 -1.74 2.09 -13.21
CA PHE A 207 -2.35 2.44 -14.50
C PHE A 207 -1.59 3.65 -15.07
N PHE A 208 -1.75 3.94 -16.35
CA PHE A 208 -1.02 5.02 -17.01
C PHE A 208 -1.93 6.07 -17.66
N ASP A 209 -3.25 5.88 -17.58
CA ASP A 209 -4.26 6.77 -18.13
C ASP A 209 -5.27 7.16 -17.05
N ASN A 210 -5.35 8.46 -16.73
CA ASN A 210 -6.25 8.96 -15.70
C ASN A 210 -7.73 8.75 -16.04
N ASP A 211 -8.10 8.76 -17.31
CA ASP A 211 -9.48 8.53 -17.73
C ASP A 211 -9.92 7.10 -17.38
N MET A 212 -9.02 6.11 -17.46
CA MET A 212 -9.30 4.74 -17.04
C MET A 212 -9.59 4.67 -15.54
N PHE A 213 -8.82 5.40 -14.73
CA PHE A 213 -9.03 5.45 -13.28
C PHE A 213 -10.35 6.13 -12.90
N PHE A 214 -10.66 7.27 -13.49
CA PHE A 214 -11.91 7.97 -13.19
C PHE A 214 -13.14 7.20 -13.69
N ASN A 215 -13.08 6.58 -14.87
CA ASN A 215 -14.13 5.70 -15.37
C ASN A 215 -14.38 4.49 -14.45
N PHE A 216 -13.30 3.90 -13.90
CA PHE A 216 -13.42 2.87 -12.87
C PHE A 216 -14.10 3.41 -11.62
N LEU A 217 -13.69 4.61 -11.11
CA LEU A 217 -14.30 5.21 -9.93
C LEU A 217 -15.79 5.44 -10.13
N ASP A 218 -16.21 6.01 -11.26
CA ASP A 218 -17.62 6.26 -11.57
C ASP A 218 -18.43 4.97 -11.53
N LYS A 219 -17.92 3.90 -12.16
CA LYS A 219 -18.56 2.58 -12.13
C LYS A 219 -18.62 2.00 -10.72
N ALA A 220 -17.54 2.11 -9.94
CA ALA A 220 -17.48 1.63 -8.56
C ALA A 220 -18.47 2.40 -7.67
N ARG A 221 -18.52 3.74 -7.79
CA ARG A 221 -19.50 4.59 -7.09
C ARG A 221 -20.92 4.23 -7.49
N GLY A 222 -21.19 3.98 -8.78
CA GLY A 222 -22.49 3.51 -9.28
C GLY A 222 -22.96 2.18 -8.67
N LYS A 223 -22.02 1.33 -8.21
CA LYS A 223 -22.30 0.06 -7.50
C LYS A 223 -22.30 0.22 -5.96
N GLY A 224 -22.27 1.46 -5.44
CA GLY A 224 -22.34 1.75 -4.01
C GLY A 224 -21.01 1.52 -3.25
N ILE A 225 -19.88 1.48 -3.94
CA ILE A 225 -18.56 1.46 -3.31
C ILE A 225 -18.17 2.91 -2.97
N ALA A 226 -18.30 3.31 -1.71
CA ALA A 226 -18.10 4.69 -1.25
C ALA A 226 -16.78 4.91 -0.48
N VAL A 227 -16.02 3.84 -0.21
CA VAL A 227 -14.74 3.94 0.50
C VAL A 227 -13.71 4.74 -0.31
N PRO A 228 -12.74 5.43 0.35
CA PRO A 228 -11.69 6.16 -0.35
C PRO A 228 -10.81 5.24 -1.19
N VAL A 229 -10.29 5.79 -2.30
CA VAL A 229 -9.43 5.08 -3.26
C VAL A 229 -8.18 5.89 -3.53
N GLU A 230 -7.02 5.35 -3.18
CA GLU A 230 -5.73 5.91 -3.62
C GLU A 230 -5.39 5.43 -5.04
N ALA A 231 -4.97 6.38 -5.86
CA ALA A 231 -4.43 6.10 -7.18
C ALA A 231 -2.99 5.60 -7.08
N GLY A 232 -2.76 4.37 -7.51
CA GLY A 232 -1.44 3.74 -7.55
C GLY A 232 -0.63 4.21 -8.75
N ILE A 233 0.44 4.97 -8.53
CA ILE A 233 1.26 5.57 -9.58
C ILE A 233 2.67 4.98 -9.56
N MET A 234 3.13 4.51 -10.72
CA MET A 234 4.47 3.98 -10.91
C MET A 234 5.23 4.80 -11.94
N PRO A 235 6.26 5.56 -11.55
CA PRO A 235 7.17 6.20 -12.51
C PRO A 235 7.89 5.14 -13.37
N VAL A 236 7.91 5.35 -14.69
CA VAL A 236 8.57 4.44 -15.63
C VAL A 236 10.04 4.80 -15.74
N LEU A 237 10.90 4.01 -15.10
CA LEU A 237 12.33 4.33 -15.01
C LEU A 237 13.16 3.77 -16.18
N ASN A 238 12.65 2.76 -16.89
CA ASN A 238 13.27 2.19 -18.08
C ASN A 238 12.29 1.32 -18.87
N ALA A 239 12.59 1.09 -20.15
CA ALA A 239 11.72 0.35 -21.06
C ALA A 239 11.51 -1.14 -20.67
N ALA A 240 12.51 -1.78 -20.05
CA ALA A 240 12.38 -3.18 -19.61
C ALA A 240 11.43 -3.31 -18.42
N GLN A 241 11.45 -2.34 -17.50
CA GLN A 241 10.53 -2.29 -16.38
C GLN A 241 9.07 -2.25 -16.85
N ILE A 242 8.74 -1.33 -17.77
CA ILE A 242 7.35 -1.18 -18.22
C ILE A 242 6.84 -2.44 -18.93
N LYS A 243 7.65 -3.06 -19.82
CA LYS A 243 7.28 -4.32 -20.48
C LYS A 243 6.92 -5.40 -19.47
N ARG A 244 7.74 -5.55 -18.43
CA ARG A 244 7.50 -6.50 -17.35
C ARG A 244 6.22 -6.18 -16.57
N MET A 245 6.04 -4.93 -16.16
CA MET A 245 4.89 -4.54 -15.34
C MET A 245 3.57 -4.66 -16.10
N VAL A 246 3.52 -4.22 -17.35
CA VAL A 246 2.34 -4.38 -18.23
C VAL A 246 1.98 -5.86 -18.39
N SER A 247 2.96 -6.73 -18.61
CA SER A 247 2.73 -8.18 -18.72
C SER A 247 2.20 -8.81 -17.43
N MET A 248 2.62 -8.29 -16.26
CA MET A 248 2.18 -8.83 -14.96
C MET A 248 0.83 -8.28 -14.50
N CYS A 249 0.59 -6.98 -14.70
CA CYS A 249 -0.57 -6.28 -14.14
C CYS A 249 -1.72 -6.13 -15.15
N GLY A 250 -1.47 -6.35 -16.46
CA GLY A 250 -2.46 -6.16 -17.51
C GLY A 250 -2.77 -4.69 -17.82
N ALA A 251 -1.96 -3.74 -17.31
CA ALA A 251 -2.17 -2.32 -17.57
C ALA A 251 -1.92 -1.97 -19.05
N SER A 252 -2.75 -1.13 -19.63
CA SER A 252 -2.56 -0.60 -20.97
C SER A 252 -1.47 0.46 -21.03
N VAL A 253 -0.84 0.62 -22.20
CA VAL A 253 0.17 1.66 -22.43
C VAL A 253 -0.44 2.73 -23.33
N PRO A 254 -0.78 3.92 -22.81
CA PRO A 254 -1.34 5.00 -23.63
C PRO A 254 -0.36 5.48 -24.69
N HIS A 255 -0.89 6.05 -25.78
CA HIS A 255 -0.08 6.52 -26.90
C HIS A 255 1.01 7.52 -26.47
N ALA A 256 0.71 8.41 -25.52
CA ALA A 256 1.69 9.37 -24.99
C ALA A 256 2.87 8.66 -24.33
N LEU A 257 2.63 7.65 -23.49
CA LEU A 257 3.68 6.88 -22.84
C LEU A 257 4.44 6.00 -23.85
N ALA A 258 3.75 5.37 -24.81
CA ALA A 258 4.39 4.60 -25.88
C ALA A 258 5.36 5.46 -26.71
N ARG A 259 4.99 6.71 -26.98
CA ARG A 259 5.86 7.68 -27.66
C ARG A 259 7.12 8.00 -26.84
N LEU A 260 6.99 8.22 -25.53
CA LEU A 260 8.16 8.45 -24.66
C LEU A 260 9.10 7.24 -24.65
N ILE A 261 8.56 6.03 -24.57
CA ILE A 261 9.37 4.81 -24.64
C ILE A 261 10.09 4.68 -25.98
N SER A 262 9.43 5.06 -27.10
CA SER A 262 10.05 5.04 -28.43
C SER A 262 11.17 6.07 -28.57
N LEU A 263 11.05 7.22 -27.92
CA LEU A 263 12.04 8.31 -28.00
C LEU A 263 13.24 8.11 -27.08
N TYR A 264 13.02 7.58 -25.90
CA TYR A 264 14.00 7.54 -24.81
C TYR A 264 14.36 6.13 -24.31
N GLY A 265 13.67 5.09 -24.80
CA GLY A 265 13.79 3.74 -24.24
C GLY A 265 15.17 3.10 -24.33
N ASP A 266 16.03 3.58 -25.24
CA ASP A 266 17.42 3.12 -25.42
C ASP A 266 18.41 3.81 -24.47
N ASN A 267 18.01 4.93 -23.82
CA ASN A 267 18.79 5.66 -22.83
C ASN A 267 18.06 5.66 -21.49
N ASN A 268 18.58 4.93 -20.51
CA ASN A 268 17.95 4.81 -19.20
C ASN A 268 17.83 6.12 -18.43
N GLU A 269 18.79 7.06 -18.56
CA GLU A 269 18.78 8.34 -17.88
C GLU A 269 17.66 9.24 -18.43
N ASP A 270 17.56 9.35 -19.76
CA ASP A 270 16.53 10.11 -20.43
C ASP A 270 15.14 9.50 -20.20
N MET A 271 15.05 8.15 -20.21
CA MET A 271 13.80 7.46 -19.95
C MET A 271 13.32 7.66 -18.51
N GLU A 272 14.23 7.58 -17.53
CA GLU A 272 13.92 7.84 -16.12
C GLU A 272 13.37 9.25 -15.94
N LYS A 273 14.03 10.26 -16.53
CA LYS A 273 13.59 11.65 -16.47
C LYS A 273 12.20 11.82 -17.10
N ALA A 274 12.01 11.34 -18.32
CA ALA A 274 10.74 11.42 -19.04
C ALA A 274 9.62 10.68 -18.31
N GLY A 275 9.92 9.52 -17.71
CA GLY A 275 8.97 8.72 -16.95
C GLY A 275 8.57 9.36 -15.61
N ILE A 276 9.48 10.05 -14.94
CA ILE A 276 9.16 10.87 -13.75
C ILE A 276 8.29 12.06 -14.16
N ASP A 277 8.62 12.75 -15.26
CA ASP A 277 7.82 13.86 -15.78
C ASP A 277 6.39 13.40 -16.11
N TYR A 278 6.25 12.24 -16.74
CA TYR A 278 4.94 11.64 -17.03
C TYR A 278 4.14 11.33 -15.76
N ALA A 279 4.78 10.70 -14.76
CA ALA A 279 4.14 10.38 -13.49
C ALA A 279 3.71 11.64 -12.72
N CYS A 280 4.52 12.70 -12.73
CA CYS A 280 4.13 13.97 -12.11
C CYS A 280 2.93 14.61 -12.80
N ALA A 281 2.89 14.66 -14.14
CA ALA A 281 1.75 15.17 -14.90
C ALA A 281 0.48 14.31 -14.64
N GLN A 282 0.63 12.99 -14.55
CA GLN A 282 -0.44 12.08 -14.19
C GLN A 282 -1.01 12.40 -12.79
N ILE A 283 -0.14 12.56 -11.78
CA ILE A 283 -0.53 12.92 -10.41
C ILE A 283 -1.21 14.29 -10.37
N GLU A 284 -0.67 15.30 -11.05
CA GLU A 284 -1.29 16.63 -11.11
C GLU A 284 -2.71 16.57 -11.69
N GLY A 285 -2.92 15.79 -12.75
CA GLY A 285 -4.25 15.55 -13.33
C GLY A 285 -5.21 14.83 -12.36
N LEU A 286 -4.73 13.84 -11.61
CA LEU A 286 -5.51 13.14 -10.60
C LEU A 286 -5.91 14.06 -9.43
N LEU A 287 -4.98 14.88 -8.96
CA LEU A 287 -5.24 15.87 -7.90
C LEU A 287 -6.27 16.91 -8.36
N ALA A 288 -6.16 17.40 -9.61
CA ALA A 288 -7.14 18.30 -10.20
C ALA A 288 -8.52 17.65 -10.34
N GLY A 289 -8.58 16.34 -10.57
CA GLY A 289 -9.80 15.55 -10.62
C GLY A 289 -10.38 15.19 -9.25
N GLY A 290 -9.72 15.56 -8.14
CA GLY A 290 -10.22 15.36 -6.79
C GLY A 290 -10.05 13.93 -6.26
N VAL A 291 -8.96 13.24 -6.60
CA VAL A 291 -8.65 11.89 -6.08
C VAL A 291 -8.51 11.90 -4.56
N ASP A 292 -8.93 10.82 -3.89
CA ASP A 292 -8.84 10.68 -2.44
C ASP A 292 -7.38 10.60 -1.94
N GLY A 293 -6.48 10.00 -2.74
CA GLY A 293 -5.06 9.88 -2.39
C GLY A 293 -4.19 9.37 -3.54
N ILE A 294 -2.88 9.49 -3.35
CA ILE A 294 -1.84 9.00 -4.26
C ILE A 294 -0.96 7.99 -3.54
N HIS A 295 -0.87 6.79 -4.09
CA HIS A 295 0.03 5.72 -3.64
C HIS A 295 1.20 5.57 -4.62
N LEU A 296 2.44 5.82 -4.17
CA LEU A 296 3.61 5.82 -5.04
C LEU A 296 4.36 4.49 -5.03
N TYR A 297 4.43 3.83 -6.17
CA TYR A 297 5.24 2.63 -6.41
C TYR A 297 6.68 3.02 -6.83
N SER A 298 7.49 3.44 -5.86
CA SER A 298 8.86 3.90 -6.12
C SER A 298 9.89 2.80 -6.25
N MET A 299 9.53 1.55 -6.04
CA MET A 299 10.43 0.38 -6.11
C MET A 299 11.67 0.51 -5.21
N ASN A 300 11.52 1.04 -4.00
CA ASN A 300 12.59 1.39 -3.06
C ASN A 300 13.57 2.47 -3.58
N ARG A 301 13.23 3.20 -4.65
CA ARG A 301 13.96 4.34 -5.15
C ARG A 301 13.52 5.59 -4.37
N GLY A 302 14.14 5.83 -3.21
CA GLY A 302 13.85 7.01 -2.38
C GLY A 302 14.12 8.33 -3.10
N ASP A 303 15.12 8.38 -3.97
CA ASP A 303 15.45 9.52 -4.83
C ASP A 303 14.32 9.85 -5.83
N VAL A 304 13.74 8.83 -6.46
CA VAL A 304 12.56 8.97 -7.34
C VAL A 304 11.36 9.48 -6.53
N ALA A 305 11.11 8.88 -5.37
CA ALA A 305 10.04 9.34 -4.48
C ALA A 305 10.24 10.80 -4.08
N ALA A 306 11.46 11.21 -3.71
CA ALA A 306 11.78 12.59 -3.36
C ALA A 306 11.53 13.55 -4.51
N THR A 307 11.91 13.18 -5.73
CA THR A 307 11.68 14.00 -6.93
C THR A 307 10.20 14.18 -7.22
N VAL A 308 9.41 13.10 -7.19
CA VAL A 308 7.96 13.14 -7.43
C VAL A 308 7.25 13.96 -6.36
N TYR A 309 7.45 13.64 -5.08
CA TYR A 309 6.79 14.35 -3.97
C TYR A 309 7.16 15.84 -3.94
N GLY A 310 8.45 16.19 -4.20
CA GLY A 310 8.92 17.58 -4.24
C GLY A 310 8.26 18.41 -5.34
N ARG A 311 7.76 17.76 -6.40
CA ARG A 311 7.08 18.44 -7.52
C ARG A 311 5.58 18.55 -7.31
N VAL A 312 4.94 17.56 -6.75
CA VAL A 312 3.46 17.46 -6.71
C VAL A 312 2.84 17.89 -5.37
N ARG A 313 3.59 17.90 -4.27
CA ARG A 313 3.15 18.41 -2.96
C ARG A 313 3.62 19.85 -2.76
N LYS A 314 3.00 20.81 -3.41
CA LYS A 314 3.27 22.24 -3.24
C LYS A 314 2.39 22.86 -2.18
#